data_06fde4fb85924c90e9609a655839a4e5
#
_entry.id   06fde4fb85924c90e9609a655839a4e5
#
_cell.length_a   1.000
_cell.length_b   1.000
_cell.length_c   1.000
_cell.angle_alpha   90.00
_cell.angle_beta   90.00
_cell.angle_gamma   90.00
#
_symmetry.space_group_name_H-M   'P 1'
#
loop_
_entity.id
_entity.type
_entity.pdbx_description
1 polymer ?
#
loop_
_entity_poly.entity_id
_entity_poly.type
_entity_poly.pdbx_seq_one_letter_code
_entity_poly.pdbx_strand_id
1 'polypeptide(L)'
;MEHLSRWPPSPAGSPASSSSSSRLSPSGAANLLSMILGQMPGFLDNPLRQDLWRNGHAHAGNMLILALVLLRYVDETRLSGRWLWLARHGVPLAAILMPAGFFLCVLSPDATEPNALIYLVFAGCHFLIGGVLTLGIGLLRAPAR
;
A
#
# COMPACT_ATOMS: atom_id res chain seq x y z
N MET A 1 -12.84 -70.95 23.94
CA MET A 1 -13.32 -69.82 24.74
C MET A 1 -12.78 -68.55 24.12
N GLU A 2 -13.49 -68.02 23.11
CA GLU A 2 -13.15 -66.79 22.44
C GLU A 2 -14.31 -65.86 22.54
N HIS A 3 -14.12 -64.76 23.27
CA HIS A 3 -15.06 -63.67 23.32
C HIS A 3 -14.34 -62.41 22.77
N LEU A 4 -14.32 -62.28 21.42
CA LEU A 4 -13.84 -61.10 20.75
C LEU A 4 -14.91 -60.00 20.91
N SER A 5 -14.58 -59.01 21.72
CA SER A 5 -15.33 -57.80 21.90
C SER A 5 -15.38 -56.97 20.59
N ARG A 6 -16.51 -56.95 19.94
CA ARG A 6 -16.76 -56.07 18.78
C ARG A 6 -16.92 -54.63 19.30
N TRP A 7 -15.97 -53.78 18.88
CA TRP A 7 -16.05 -52.36 19.06
C TRP A 7 -17.10 -51.79 18.09
N PRO A 8 -18.04 -50.93 18.51
CA PRO A 8 -19.02 -50.34 17.60
C PRO A 8 -18.37 -49.34 16.66
N PRO A 9 -18.85 -49.19 15.40
CA PRO A 9 -18.34 -48.19 14.48
C PRO A 9 -18.69 -46.79 14.93
N SER A 10 -17.70 -45.86 14.80
CA SER A 10 -17.90 -44.45 15.07
C SER A 10 -18.95 -43.84 14.14
N PRO A 11 -19.81 -42.92 14.65
CA PRO A 11 -20.75 -42.24 13.78
C PRO A 11 -20.03 -41.33 12.76
N ALA A 12 -20.48 -41.41 11.53
CA ALA A 12 -19.98 -40.59 10.41
C ALA A 12 -20.11 -39.11 10.76
N GLY A 13 -18.98 -38.41 10.65
CA GLY A 13 -18.93 -36.99 10.91
C GLY A 13 -19.83 -36.19 9.94
N SER A 14 -20.65 -35.36 10.49
CA SER A 14 -21.45 -34.40 9.76
C SER A 14 -20.57 -33.45 8.94
N PRO A 15 -20.95 -33.06 7.71
CA PRO A 15 -20.20 -32.07 6.96
C PRO A 15 -20.27 -30.73 7.68
N ALA A 16 -19.10 -30.20 8.00
CA ALA A 16 -18.96 -28.83 8.50
C ALA A 16 -19.53 -27.87 7.46
N SER A 17 -20.64 -27.24 7.79
CA SER A 17 -21.20 -26.15 7.01
C SER A 17 -20.18 -25.00 7.02
N SER A 18 -19.52 -24.78 5.89
CA SER A 18 -18.71 -23.59 5.65
C SER A 18 -19.64 -22.37 5.57
N SER A 19 -19.88 -21.73 6.70
CA SER A 19 -20.48 -20.40 6.72
C SER A 19 -19.48 -19.41 6.13
N SER A 20 -19.61 -19.11 4.84
CA SER A 20 -18.98 -17.97 4.20
C SER A 20 -19.62 -16.69 4.74
N SER A 21 -19.17 -16.25 5.90
CA SER A 21 -19.46 -14.90 6.40
C SER A 21 -18.73 -13.93 5.47
N SER A 22 -19.48 -13.25 4.60
CA SER A 22 -19.06 -12.07 3.86
C SER A 22 -18.66 -10.98 4.86
N ARG A 23 -17.38 -10.95 5.23
CA ARG A 23 -16.84 -9.88 6.08
C ARG A 23 -16.75 -8.62 5.23
N LEU A 24 -17.46 -7.59 5.64
CA LEU A 24 -17.28 -6.22 5.15
C LEU A 24 -15.80 -5.87 5.22
N SER A 25 -15.27 -5.38 4.10
CA SER A 25 -13.86 -4.99 3.99
C SER A 25 -13.57 -3.90 5.02
N PRO A 26 -12.71 -4.13 6.02
CA PRO A 26 -12.38 -3.12 7.01
C PRO A 26 -11.62 -1.97 6.36
N SER A 27 -11.72 -0.77 6.92
CA SER A 27 -10.96 0.41 6.47
C SER A 27 -9.45 0.14 6.48
N GLY A 28 -8.66 0.85 5.68
CA GLY A 28 -7.21 0.59 5.51
C GLY A 28 -6.43 0.49 6.83
N ALA A 29 -6.77 1.31 7.84
CA ALA A 29 -6.17 1.24 9.17
C ALA A 29 -6.53 -0.07 9.92
N ALA A 30 -7.78 -0.52 9.80
CA ALA A 30 -8.24 -1.78 10.40
C ALA A 30 -7.62 -2.99 9.68
N ASN A 31 -7.34 -2.90 8.38
CA ASN A 31 -6.60 -3.93 7.64
C ASN A 31 -5.17 -4.05 8.15
N LEU A 32 -4.46 -2.93 8.33
CA LEU A 32 -3.11 -2.93 8.90
C LEU A 32 -3.08 -3.51 10.31
N LEU A 33 -4.04 -3.13 11.16
CA LEU A 33 -4.13 -3.65 12.51
C LEU A 33 -4.40 -5.16 12.50
N SER A 34 -5.30 -5.65 11.63
CA SER A 34 -5.59 -7.08 11.52
C SER A 34 -4.38 -7.87 10.99
N MET A 35 -3.54 -7.27 10.14
CA MET A 35 -2.28 -7.85 9.69
C MET A 35 -1.27 -7.98 10.84
N ILE A 36 -1.08 -6.91 11.61
CA ILE A 36 -0.16 -6.88 12.77
C ILE A 36 -0.59 -7.89 13.84
N LEU A 37 -1.90 -8.06 14.05
CA LEU A 37 -2.46 -9.02 14.99
C LEU A 37 -2.48 -10.47 14.47
N GLY A 38 -1.89 -10.74 13.29
CA GLY A 38 -1.83 -12.09 12.71
C GLY A 38 -3.17 -12.63 12.21
N GLN A 39 -4.18 -11.76 12.04
CA GLN A 39 -5.51 -12.17 11.56
C GLN A 39 -5.58 -12.30 10.02
N MET A 40 -4.55 -11.88 9.30
CA MET A 40 -4.46 -12.07 7.85
C MET A 40 -3.54 -13.25 7.50
N PRO A 41 -4.07 -14.26 6.80
CA PRO A 41 -3.27 -15.40 6.36
C PRO A 41 -2.08 -14.95 5.49
N GLY A 42 -0.92 -15.56 5.71
CA GLY A 42 0.28 -15.33 4.90
C GLY A 42 0.98 -13.97 5.12
N PHE A 43 0.55 -13.15 6.11
CA PHE A 43 1.24 -11.90 6.38
C PHE A 43 2.47 -12.09 7.27
N LEU A 44 2.31 -12.80 8.40
CA LEU A 44 3.42 -13.01 9.36
C LEU A 44 4.48 -13.99 8.84
N ASP A 45 4.09 -14.88 7.93
CA ASP A 45 4.98 -15.91 7.39
C ASP A 45 5.73 -15.46 6.12
N ASN A 46 5.40 -14.27 5.59
CA ASN A 46 6.01 -13.75 4.36
C ASN A 46 6.74 -12.42 4.62
N PRO A 47 8.09 -12.46 4.82
CA PRO A 47 8.90 -11.27 5.07
C PRO A 47 8.83 -10.23 3.96
N LEU A 48 8.82 -10.65 2.69
CA LEU A 48 8.71 -9.74 1.54
C LEU A 48 7.44 -8.90 1.62
N ARG A 49 6.33 -9.55 1.93
CA ARG A 49 5.02 -8.90 2.05
C ARG A 49 4.99 -7.91 3.20
N GLN A 50 5.56 -8.28 4.36
CA GLN A 50 5.68 -7.39 5.51
C GLN A 50 6.48 -6.13 5.17
N ASP A 51 7.64 -6.30 4.54
CA ASP A 51 8.53 -5.17 4.22
C ASP A 51 7.91 -4.22 3.21
N LEU A 52 7.31 -4.75 2.13
CA LEU A 52 6.67 -3.91 1.11
C LEU A 52 5.43 -3.19 1.65
N TRP A 53 4.64 -3.83 2.49
CA TRP A 53 3.49 -3.18 3.11
C TRP A 53 3.88 -2.12 4.15
N ARG A 54 4.93 -2.34 4.94
CA ARG A 54 5.49 -1.31 5.84
C ARG A 54 6.01 -0.12 5.04
N ASN A 55 6.74 -0.38 3.96
CA ASN A 55 7.22 0.68 3.07
C ASN A 55 6.07 1.46 2.42
N GLY A 56 5.04 0.76 1.93
CA GLY A 56 3.85 1.40 1.37
C GLY A 56 3.16 2.32 2.37
N HIS A 57 3.00 1.87 3.61
CA HIS A 57 2.38 2.68 4.67
C HIS A 57 3.24 3.89 5.04
N ALA A 58 4.54 3.70 5.21
CA ALA A 58 5.46 4.79 5.52
C ALA A 58 5.50 5.86 4.40
N HIS A 59 5.55 5.41 3.14
CA HIS A 59 5.51 6.33 2.00
C HIS A 59 4.17 7.06 1.89
N ALA A 60 3.04 6.39 2.15
CA ALA A 60 1.73 7.03 2.13
C ALA A 60 1.66 8.23 3.09
N GLY A 61 2.05 8.04 4.35
CA GLY A 61 2.04 9.10 5.34
C GLY A 61 3.01 10.24 5.03
N ASN A 62 4.26 9.90 4.76
CA ASN A 62 5.31 10.88 4.51
C ASN A 62 5.07 11.69 3.23
N MET A 63 4.65 11.02 2.14
CA MET A 63 4.38 11.70 0.86
C MET A 63 3.14 12.58 0.93
N LEU A 64 2.11 12.18 1.70
CA LEU A 64 0.93 13.02 1.90
C LEU A 64 1.29 14.32 2.63
N ILE A 65 2.06 14.23 3.71
CA ILE A 65 2.52 15.41 4.46
C ILE A 65 3.37 16.30 3.54
N LEU A 66 4.31 15.71 2.82
CA LEU A 66 5.16 16.45 1.87
C LEU A 66 4.30 17.14 0.79
N ALA A 67 3.32 16.46 0.22
CA ALA A 67 2.42 17.03 -0.77
C ALA A 67 1.68 18.25 -0.24
N LEU A 68 1.11 18.16 0.97
CA LEU A 68 0.38 19.28 1.61
C LEU A 68 1.29 20.48 1.85
N VAL A 69 2.51 20.25 2.35
CA VAL A 69 3.51 21.30 2.57
C VAL A 69 3.89 21.98 1.25
N LEU A 70 4.23 21.20 0.22
CA LEU A 70 4.69 21.76 -1.04
C LEU A 70 3.59 22.47 -1.82
N LEU A 71 2.35 22.00 -1.75
CA LEU A 71 1.19 22.68 -2.36
C LEU A 71 1.01 24.09 -1.84
N ARG A 72 1.37 24.36 -0.58
CA ARG A 72 1.32 25.70 0.02
C ARG A 72 2.21 26.73 -0.71
N TYR A 73 3.32 26.24 -1.30
CA TYR A 73 4.31 27.11 -1.95
C TYR A 73 4.13 27.24 -3.47
N VAL A 74 3.28 26.43 -4.10
CA VAL A 74 3.09 26.44 -5.56
C VAL A 74 2.65 27.84 -6.04
N ASP A 75 1.73 28.48 -5.33
CA ASP A 75 1.19 29.78 -5.73
C ASP A 75 2.17 30.95 -5.50
N GLU A 76 3.30 30.70 -4.84
CA GLU A 76 4.39 31.66 -4.68
C GLU A 76 5.35 31.67 -5.88
N THR A 77 5.21 30.71 -6.79
CA THR A 77 6.00 30.63 -8.01
C THR A 77 5.33 31.41 -9.16
N ARG A 78 6.12 31.75 -10.18
CA ARG A 78 5.60 32.27 -11.46
C ARG A 78 5.55 31.21 -12.54
N LEU A 79 5.43 29.96 -12.16
CA LEU A 79 5.33 28.85 -13.11
C LEU A 79 3.99 28.92 -13.86
N SER A 80 4.01 28.44 -15.12
CA SER A 80 2.84 28.40 -15.97
C SER A 80 2.81 27.14 -16.80
N GLY A 81 1.65 26.81 -17.36
CA GLY A 81 1.45 25.67 -18.25
C GLY A 81 1.89 24.35 -17.61
N ARG A 82 2.64 23.54 -18.35
CA ARG A 82 3.09 22.19 -17.94
C ARG A 82 3.94 22.20 -16.65
N TRP A 83 4.71 23.27 -16.45
CA TRP A 83 5.57 23.36 -15.27
C TRP A 83 4.77 23.63 -14.00
N LEU A 84 3.75 24.47 -14.06
CA LEU A 84 2.80 24.67 -12.96
C LEU A 84 2.04 23.37 -12.67
N TRP A 85 1.61 22.68 -13.72
CA TRP A 85 0.94 21.38 -13.56
C TRP A 85 1.84 20.37 -12.83
N LEU A 86 3.11 20.24 -13.24
CA LEU A 86 4.05 19.30 -12.63
C LEU A 86 4.39 19.68 -11.18
N ALA A 87 4.58 20.96 -10.88
CA ALA A 87 4.81 21.44 -9.53
C ALA A 87 3.61 21.17 -8.60
N ARG A 88 2.39 21.30 -9.13
CA ARG A 88 1.13 21.13 -8.37
C ARG A 88 0.74 19.67 -8.18
N HIS A 89 0.95 18.81 -9.19
CA HIS A 89 0.46 17.44 -9.19
C HIS A 89 1.55 16.38 -8.98
N GLY A 90 2.83 16.71 -9.20
CA GLY A 90 3.92 15.74 -9.15
C GLY A 90 3.97 15.00 -7.80
N VAL A 91 4.06 15.73 -6.70
CA VAL A 91 4.15 15.11 -5.36
C VAL A 91 2.83 14.44 -4.93
N PRO A 92 1.63 15.03 -5.14
CA PRO A 92 0.37 14.32 -4.93
C PRO A 92 0.24 13.02 -5.72
N LEU A 93 0.66 12.97 -6.98
CA LEU A 93 0.67 11.74 -7.77
C LEU A 93 1.65 10.71 -7.20
N ALA A 94 2.84 11.14 -6.78
CA ALA A 94 3.80 10.26 -6.12
C ALA A 94 3.22 9.68 -4.82
N ALA A 95 2.49 10.48 -4.03
CA ALA A 95 1.84 10.06 -2.79
C ALA A 95 0.76 8.97 -3.00
N ILE A 96 0.25 8.84 -4.21
CA ILE A 96 -0.69 7.77 -4.59
C ILE A 96 0.04 6.59 -5.21
N LEU A 97 0.91 6.86 -6.21
CA LEU A 97 1.52 5.81 -7.02
C LEU A 97 2.51 4.94 -6.23
N MET A 98 3.34 5.56 -5.37
CA MET A 98 4.35 4.80 -4.61
C MET A 98 3.70 3.83 -3.62
N PRO A 99 2.80 4.24 -2.72
CA PRO A 99 2.12 3.30 -1.84
C PRO A 99 1.31 2.25 -2.61
N ALA A 100 0.60 2.66 -3.67
CA ALA A 100 -0.13 1.71 -4.50
C ALA A 100 0.78 0.64 -5.08
N GLY A 101 1.96 1.01 -5.59
CA GLY A 101 2.95 0.06 -6.10
C GLY A 101 3.41 -0.93 -5.04
N PHE A 102 3.73 -0.46 -3.84
CA PHE A 102 4.15 -1.31 -2.73
C PHE A 102 3.06 -2.27 -2.24
N PHE A 103 1.81 -1.81 -2.16
CA PHE A 103 0.71 -2.67 -1.72
C PHE A 103 0.28 -3.67 -2.79
N LEU A 104 0.16 -3.23 -4.04
CA LEU A 104 -0.39 -4.03 -5.11
C LEU A 104 0.61 -5.05 -5.68
N CYS A 105 1.91 -4.81 -5.54
CA CYS A 105 2.91 -5.72 -6.09
C CYS A 105 3.01 -7.07 -5.35
N VAL A 106 2.46 -7.17 -4.13
CA VAL A 106 2.48 -8.39 -3.30
C VAL A 106 1.08 -8.75 -2.77
N LEU A 107 0.06 -8.63 -3.60
CA LEU A 107 -1.32 -8.98 -3.22
C LEU A 107 -1.49 -10.47 -2.90
N SER A 108 -0.78 -11.36 -3.62
CA SER A 108 -0.82 -12.79 -3.31
C SER A 108 -0.20 -13.08 -1.94
N PRO A 109 -0.85 -13.87 -1.07
CA PRO A 109 -0.27 -14.30 0.19
C PRO A 109 1.06 -15.03 0.03
N ASP A 110 1.21 -15.80 -1.04
CA ASP A 110 2.38 -16.63 -1.33
C ASP A 110 3.40 -15.96 -2.26
N ALA A 111 3.34 -14.62 -2.41
CA ALA A 111 4.25 -13.88 -3.28
C ALA A 111 5.70 -14.05 -2.80
N THR A 112 6.56 -14.58 -3.67
CA THR A 112 8.02 -14.72 -3.44
C THR A 112 8.80 -13.57 -4.06
N GLU A 113 8.19 -12.82 -4.98
CA GLU A 113 8.74 -11.65 -5.65
C GLU A 113 7.64 -10.63 -5.97
N PRO A 114 7.98 -9.33 -6.12
CA PRO A 114 7.02 -8.33 -6.53
C PRO A 114 6.56 -8.54 -7.98
N ASN A 115 5.27 -8.40 -8.25
CA ASN A 115 4.74 -8.40 -9.61
C ASN A 115 5.01 -7.07 -10.35
N ALA A 116 4.59 -6.97 -11.61
CA ALA A 116 4.82 -5.79 -12.47
C ALA A 116 4.26 -4.47 -11.90
N LEU A 117 3.34 -4.50 -10.93
CA LEU A 117 2.81 -3.28 -10.32
C LEU A 117 3.84 -2.53 -9.47
N ILE A 118 5.01 -3.14 -9.19
CA ILE A 118 6.14 -2.44 -8.57
C ILE A 118 6.62 -1.25 -9.42
N TYR A 119 6.41 -1.27 -10.75
CA TYR A 119 6.74 -0.15 -11.62
C TYR A 119 5.97 1.13 -11.31
N LEU A 120 4.85 1.06 -10.60
CA LEU A 120 4.15 2.25 -10.08
C LEU A 120 5.02 3.02 -9.08
N VAL A 121 5.86 2.34 -8.30
CA VAL A 121 6.81 2.98 -7.39
C VAL A 121 7.81 3.82 -8.19
N PHE A 122 8.37 3.27 -9.27
CA PHE A 122 9.30 4.01 -10.12
C PHE A 122 8.63 5.19 -10.82
N ALA A 123 7.41 5.02 -11.32
CA ALA A 123 6.62 6.13 -11.87
C ALA A 123 6.39 7.23 -10.81
N GLY A 124 6.02 6.84 -9.60
CA GLY A 124 5.88 7.75 -8.46
C GLY A 124 7.17 8.52 -8.14
N CYS A 125 8.33 7.83 -8.16
CA CYS A 125 9.64 8.48 -7.98
C CYS A 125 9.91 9.57 -9.03
N HIS A 126 9.58 9.31 -10.30
CA HIS A 126 9.76 10.32 -11.35
C HIS A 126 8.87 11.54 -11.14
N PHE A 127 7.61 11.33 -10.75
CA PHE A 127 6.71 12.44 -10.41
C PHE A 127 7.18 13.21 -9.17
N LEU A 128 7.70 12.52 -8.15
CA LEU A 128 8.27 13.14 -6.96
C LEU A 128 9.45 14.06 -7.32
N ILE A 129 10.44 13.51 -8.00
CA ILE A 129 11.65 14.24 -8.41
C ILE A 129 11.26 15.43 -9.31
N GLY A 130 10.46 15.19 -10.35
CA GLY A 130 10.00 16.22 -11.27
C GLY A 130 9.23 17.34 -10.56
N GLY A 131 8.31 16.99 -9.68
CA GLY A 131 7.50 17.95 -8.92
C GLY A 131 8.34 18.81 -7.98
N VAL A 132 9.20 18.18 -7.17
CA VAL A 132 10.06 18.87 -6.19
C VAL A 132 11.06 19.79 -6.88
N LEU A 133 11.76 19.30 -7.93
CA LEU A 133 12.73 20.10 -8.67
C LEU A 133 12.06 21.27 -9.37
N THR A 134 10.92 21.05 -10.01
CA THR A 134 10.19 22.11 -10.71
C THR A 134 9.73 23.20 -9.74
N LEU A 135 9.17 22.82 -8.58
CA LEU A 135 8.77 23.75 -7.56
C LEU A 135 9.97 24.52 -7.00
N GLY A 136 11.05 23.82 -6.64
CA GLY A 136 12.27 24.44 -6.10
C GLY A 136 12.87 25.46 -7.06
N ILE A 137 13.02 25.12 -8.35
CA ILE A 137 13.48 26.05 -9.36
C ILE A 137 12.52 27.24 -9.53
N GLY A 138 11.21 26.99 -9.48
CA GLY A 138 10.19 28.04 -9.54
C GLY A 138 10.30 29.04 -8.41
N LEU A 139 10.54 28.59 -7.18
CA LEU A 139 10.72 29.42 -6.00
C LEU A 139 12.02 30.24 -6.07
N LEU A 140 13.13 29.61 -6.50
CA LEU A 140 14.41 30.31 -6.64
C LEU A 140 14.37 31.42 -7.70
N ARG A 141 13.50 31.32 -8.69
CA ARG A 141 13.30 32.33 -9.75
C ARG A 141 12.23 33.35 -9.44
N ALA A 142 11.49 33.16 -8.35
CA ALA A 142 10.54 34.16 -7.91
C ALA A 142 11.28 35.40 -7.37
N PRO A 143 10.85 36.64 -7.69
CA PRO A 143 11.50 37.83 -7.15
C PRO A 143 11.30 37.88 -5.62
N ALA A 144 12.33 38.33 -4.92
CA ALA A 144 12.22 38.63 -3.49
C ALA A 144 11.09 39.63 -3.26
N ARG A 145 10.22 39.31 -2.29
CA ARG A 145 9.17 40.22 -1.82
C ARG A 145 9.73 41.24 -0.84
#